data_20be685c5d1225459269bc22c89bd0fe
#
_entry.id   20be685c5d1225459269bc22c89bd0fe
#
_cell.length_a   1.000
_cell.length_b   1.000
_cell.length_c   1.000
_cell.angle_alpha   90.00
_cell.angle_beta   90.00
_cell.angle_gamma   90.00
#
_symmetry.space_group_name_H-M   'P 1'
#
loop_
_entity.id
_entity.type
_entity.pdbx_description
1 polymer ?
#
loop_
_entity_poly.entity_id
_entity_poly.type
_entity_poly.pdbx_seq_one_letter_code
_entity_poly.pdbx_strand_id
1 'polypeptide(L)'
;PGRACPAPTALLTIEKGNNMAKEAKTNAMRMLERAKVTYTSHEYPHEEGQAVDGANVARLTGQDPARVFKTLVTQGADRNYYVFVVPVLAELDLKKAAKAAGVKSVAMIHVADINKVTGYVHGGCSPVGMKKQFVTVYDESCLAQQTMLVSGGRIGTQIECAPTDLIKVTRGRTAAITQEHEA
;
A
#
# COMPACT_ATOMS: atom_id res chain seq x y z
N PRO A 1 57.05 0.36 39.80
CA PRO A 1 55.71 0.90 39.74
C PRO A 1 55.18 0.77 38.33
N GLY A 2 54.49 -0.38 38.09
CA GLY A 2 53.89 -0.72 36.82
C GLY A 2 52.48 -0.15 36.72
N ARG A 3 52.26 0.66 35.67
CA ARG A 3 50.94 1.07 35.30
C ARG A 3 50.34 -0.04 34.42
N ALA A 4 49.28 -0.69 34.94
CA ALA A 4 48.46 -1.58 34.15
C ALA A 4 47.63 -0.74 33.15
N CYS A 5 47.76 -1.02 31.86
CA CYS A 5 46.84 -0.53 30.85
C CYS A 5 45.49 -1.22 30.98
N PRO A 6 44.38 -0.48 30.95
CA PRO A 6 43.07 -1.14 30.90
C PRO A 6 42.91 -1.79 29.54
N ALA A 7 42.45 -3.03 29.53
CA ALA A 7 42.09 -3.75 28.33
C ALA A 7 40.99 -3.03 27.53
N PRO A 8 40.99 -3.10 26.21
CA PRO A 8 39.92 -2.50 25.43
C PRO A 8 38.62 -3.28 25.70
N THR A 9 37.63 -2.52 26.09
CA THR A 9 36.25 -3.02 26.22
C THR A 9 35.82 -3.55 24.88
N ALA A 10 35.65 -4.86 24.81
CA ALA A 10 35.08 -5.49 23.64
C ALA A 10 33.66 -4.95 23.46
N LEU A 11 33.45 -4.21 22.39
CA LEU A 11 32.11 -3.91 21.89
C LEU A 11 31.49 -5.24 21.52
N LEU A 12 30.58 -5.73 22.37
CA LEU A 12 29.64 -6.77 22.03
C LEU A 12 28.77 -6.26 20.88
N THR A 13 29.18 -6.54 19.69
CA THR A 13 28.30 -6.47 18.54
C THR A 13 27.24 -7.54 18.76
N ILE A 14 26.08 -7.13 19.21
CA ILE A 14 24.92 -8.01 19.22
C ILE A 14 24.57 -8.19 17.74
N GLU A 15 25.13 -9.22 17.14
CA GLU A 15 24.54 -9.79 15.94
C GLU A 15 23.17 -10.33 16.36
N LYS A 16 22.15 -9.50 16.17
CA LYS A 16 20.80 -10.00 16.11
C LYS A 16 20.77 -10.97 14.95
N GLY A 17 20.89 -12.24 15.26
CA GLY A 17 20.63 -13.31 14.33
C GLY A 17 19.19 -13.16 13.83
N ASN A 18 19.06 -12.49 12.72
CA ASN A 18 17.78 -12.31 12.03
C ASN A 18 17.54 -13.61 11.24
N ASN A 19 17.19 -14.66 11.96
CA ASN A 19 16.67 -15.87 11.37
C ASN A 19 15.16 -15.72 11.16
N MET A 20 14.78 -14.57 10.57
CA MET A 20 13.47 -14.44 9.95
C MET A 20 13.54 -15.23 8.65
N ALA A 21 12.82 -16.34 8.60
CA ALA A 21 12.51 -17.00 7.34
C ALA A 21 12.09 -15.92 6.36
N LYS A 22 12.80 -15.81 5.24
CA LYS A 22 12.54 -14.79 4.22
C LYS A 22 11.13 -15.04 3.71
N GLU A 23 10.17 -14.25 4.17
CA GLU A 23 8.79 -14.42 3.75
C GLU A 23 8.70 -14.38 2.22
N ALA A 24 7.88 -15.26 1.65
CA ALA A 24 7.72 -15.35 0.21
C ALA A 24 7.26 -14.02 -0.37
N LYS A 25 7.79 -13.64 -1.53
CA LYS A 25 7.38 -12.44 -2.25
C LYS A 25 5.90 -12.52 -2.61
N THR A 26 5.19 -11.42 -2.43
CA THR A 26 3.80 -11.28 -2.85
C THR A 26 3.68 -11.15 -4.37
N ASN A 27 2.47 -11.30 -4.91
CA ASN A 27 2.20 -11.02 -6.32
C ASN A 27 2.52 -9.58 -6.70
N ALA A 28 2.25 -8.63 -5.81
CA ALA A 28 2.60 -7.22 -6.00
C ALA A 28 4.10 -7.05 -6.20
N MET A 29 4.92 -7.62 -5.33
CA MET A 29 6.37 -7.56 -5.42
C MET A 29 6.90 -8.21 -6.69
N ARG A 30 6.39 -9.38 -7.04
CA ARG A 30 6.78 -10.09 -8.29
C ARG A 30 6.46 -9.26 -9.53
N MET A 31 5.29 -8.61 -9.56
CA MET A 31 4.89 -7.79 -10.69
C MET A 31 5.78 -6.55 -10.83
N LEU A 32 6.11 -5.89 -9.73
CA LEU A 32 7.03 -4.74 -9.72
C LEU A 32 8.43 -5.15 -10.19
N GLU A 33 8.95 -6.27 -9.71
CA GLU A 33 10.26 -6.79 -10.14
C GLU A 33 10.27 -7.16 -11.62
N ARG A 34 9.21 -7.78 -12.11
CA ARG A 34 9.05 -8.11 -13.53
C ARG A 34 9.02 -6.86 -14.41
N ALA A 35 8.41 -5.79 -13.91
CA ALA A 35 8.37 -4.48 -14.57
C ALA A 35 9.66 -3.66 -14.37
N LYS A 36 10.65 -4.19 -13.64
CA LYS A 36 11.91 -3.52 -13.30
C LYS A 36 11.70 -2.21 -12.51
N VAL A 37 10.69 -2.17 -11.68
CA VAL A 37 10.41 -1.05 -10.78
C VAL A 37 11.18 -1.22 -9.49
N THR A 38 11.90 -0.18 -9.10
CA THR A 38 12.56 -0.13 -7.79
C THR A 38 11.53 0.16 -6.71
N TYR A 39 11.50 -0.68 -5.68
CA TYR A 39 10.63 -0.49 -4.52
C TYR A 39 11.34 -0.88 -3.23
N THR A 40 10.85 -0.36 -2.12
CA THR A 40 11.26 -0.75 -0.77
C THR A 40 10.08 -1.39 -0.06
N SER A 41 10.30 -2.50 0.63
CA SER A 41 9.28 -3.11 1.47
C SER A 41 9.44 -2.67 2.93
N HIS A 42 8.32 -2.43 3.60
CA HIS A 42 8.25 -2.07 5.00
C HIS A 42 7.34 -3.06 5.73
N GLU A 43 7.82 -3.56 6.84
CA GLU A 43 7.04 -4.45 7.71
C GLU A 43 6.49 -3.67 8.90
N TYR A 44 5.29 -4.03 9.35
CA TYR A 44 4.69 -3.48 10.57
C TYR A 44 4.05 -4.59 11.41
N PRO A 45 4.03 -4.45 12.75
CA PRO A 45 3.45 -5.45 13.62
C PRO A 45 1.93 -5.54 13.41
N HIS A 46 1.42 -6.75 13.40
CA HIS A 46 -0.01 -7.04 13.27
C HIS A 46 -0.33 -8.39 13.95
N GLU A 47 -1.58 -8.59 14.29
CA GLU A 47 -2.09 -9.91 14.69
C GLU A 47 -2.51 -10.69 13.44
N GLU A 48 -2.32 -12.00 13.48
CA GLU A 48 -2.63 -12.86 12.34
C GLU A 48 -4.10 -12.71 11.92
N GLY A 49 -4.31 -12.44 10.63
CA GLY A 49 -5.64 -12.28 10.04
C GLY A 49 -6.36 -10.98 10.39
N GLN A 50 -5.74 -10.09 11.17
CA GLN A 50 -6.35 -8.80 11.53
C GLN A 50 -5.80 -7.67 10.68
N ALA A 51 -6.72 -6.96 10.01
CA ALA A 51 -6.40 -5.76 9.27
C ALA A 51 -6.04 -4.62 10.25
N VAL A 52 -5.01 -3.87 9.92
CA VAL A 52 -4.63 -2.63 10.63
C VAL A 52 -5.07 -1.46 9.74
N ASP A 53 -5.76 -0.49 10.33
CA ASP A 53 -6.17 0.69 9.56
C ASP A 53 -4.96 1.52 9.10
N GLY A 54 -5.12 2.22 7.96
CA GLY A 54 -4.01 2.89 7.30
C GLY A 54 -3.35 3.99 8.14
N ALA A 55 -4.11 4.68 8.99
CA ALA A 55 -3.55 5.71 9.87
C ALA A 55 -2.62 5.09 10.93
N ASN A 56 -3.03 3.96 11.50
CA ASN A 56 -2.19 3.20 12.42
C ASN A 56 -0.97 2.59 11.72
N VAL A 57 -1.12 2.10 10.50
CA VAL A 57 0.03 1.61 9.71
C VAL A 57 1.05 2.73 9.49
N ALA A 58 0.61 3.91 9.12
CA ALA A 58 1.50 5.07 8.96
C ALA A 58 2.25 5.39 10.27
N ARG A 59 1.54 5.38 11.39
CA ARG A 59 2.13 5.60 12.72
C ARG A 59 3.15 4.53 13.08
N LEU A 60 2.81 3.26 12.89
CA LEU A 60 3.67 2.11 13.23
C LEU A 60 4.93 2.06 12.38
N THR A 61 4.86 2.52 11.16
CA THR A 61 6.01 2.55 10.22
C THR A 61 6.77 3.88 10.28
N GLY A 62 6.31 4.85 11.06
CA GLY A 62 6.92 6.18 11.14
C GLY A 62 6.81 7.00 9.84
N GLN A 63 5.82 6.69 9.01
CA GLN A 63 5.60 7.36 7.73
C GLN A 63 4.63 8.54 7.85
N ASP A 64 4.84 9.56 7.03
CA ASP A 64 3.88 10.65 6.88
C ASP A 64 2.58 10.09 6.27
N PRO A 65 1.41 10.27 6.93
CA PRO A 65 0.13 9.78 6.41
C PRO A 65 -0.22 10.29 5.01
N ALA A 66 0.28 11.46 4.61
CA ALA A 66 0.08 12.00 3.27
C ALA A 66 0.74 11.16 2.17
N ARG A 67 1.72 10.32 2.53
CA ARG A 67 2.42 9.40 1.63
C ARG A 67 1.82 8.01 1.63
N VAL A 68 0.96 7.69 2.59
CA VAL A 68 0.38 6.37 2.77
C VAL A 68 -1.01 6.35 2.14
N PHE A 69 -1.23 5.40 1.24
CA PHE A 69 -2.44 5.27 0.44
C PHE A 69 -3.14 3.94 0.73
N LYS A 70 -4.45 3.97 0.72
CA LYS A 70 -5.31 2.77 0.82
C LYS A 70 -5.91 2.45 -0.55
N THR A 71 -6.09 1.17 -0.80
CA THR A 71 -6.69 0.66 -2.03
C THR A 71 -8.13 0.26 -1.77
N LEU A 72 -9.05 0.87 -2.49
CA LEU A 72 -10.47 0.65 -2.35
C LEU A 72 -11.02 -0.01 -3.61
N VAL A 73 -11.80 -1.06 -3.44
CA VAL A 73 -12.42 -1.80 -4.54
C VAL A 73 -13.91 -1.50 -4.58
N THR A 74 -14.38 -1.09 -5.74
CA THR A 74 -15.77 -0.74 -5.99
C THR A 74 -16.35 -1.56 -7.14
N GLN A 75 -17.65 -1.63 -7.19
CA GLN A 75 -18.40 -2.14 -8.34
C GLN A 75 -19.22 -1.02 -8.96
N GLY A 76 -19.10 -0.86 -10.27
CA GLY A 76 -19.89 0.11 -11.03
C GLY A 76 -21.31 -0.39 -11.31
N ALA A 77 -22.19 0.55 -11.72
CA ALA A 77 -23.53 0.23 -12.19
C ALA A 77 -23.52 -0.72 -13.42
N ASP A 78 -22.43 -0.73 -14.16
CA ASP A 78 -22.15 -1.65 -15.28
C ASP A 78 -21.69 -3.04 -14.84
N ARG A 79 -21.65 -3.29 -13.53
CA ARG A 79 -21.16 -4.52 -12.87
C ARG A 79 -19.66 -4.79 -13.00
N ASN A 80 -18.90 -3.92 -13.62
CA ASN A 80 -17.44 -4.00 -13.63
C ASN A 80 -16.85 -3.48 -12.31
N TYR A 81 -15.65 -3.94 -12.00
CA TYR A 81 -14.93 -3.49 -10.81
C TYR A 81 -13.98 -2.37 -11.14
N TYR A 82 -13.88 -1.42 -10.23
CA TYR A 82 -13.02 -0.24 -10.32
C TYR A 82 -12.23 -0.07 -9.02
N VAL A 83 -10.95 0.22 -9.14
CA VAL A 83 -10.04 0.34 -8.02
C VAL A 83 -9.64 1.80 -7.85
N PHE A 84 -9.72 2.28 -6.62
CA PHE A 84 -9.34 3.65 -6.27
C PHE A 84 -8.28 3.63 -5.18
N VAL A 85 -7.24 4.44 -5.36
CA VAL A 85 -6.13 4.56 -4.41
C VAL A 85 -6.11 5.98 -3.88
N VAL A 86 -6.37 6.13 -2.60
CA VAL A 86 -6.53 7.43 -1.92
C VAL A 86 -5.68 7.49 -0.67
N PRO A 87 -5.30 8.71 -0.20
CA PRO A 87 -4.60 8.84 1.07
C PRO A 87 -5.39 8.21 2.22
N VAL A 88 -4.68 7.60 3.18
CA VAL A 88 -5.32 6.87 4.29
C VAL A 88 -6.21 7.73 5.18
N LEU A 89 -5.94 9.03 5.28
CA LEU A 89 -6.78 9.98 6.04
C LEU A 89 -7.91 10.59 5.22
N ALA A 90 -7.96 10.36 3.92
CA ALA A 90 -9.00 10.88 3.04
C ALA A 90 -10.13 9.87 2.85
N GLU A 91 -11.30 10.37 2.51
CA GLU A 91 -12.45 9.56 2.13
C GLU A 91 -12.69 9.65 0.63
N LEU A 92 -13.04 8.52 0.02
CA LEU A 92 -13.41 8.47 -1.39
C LEU A 92 -14.73 9.19 -1.62
N ASP A 93 -14.75 10.12 -2.57
CA ASP A 93 -15.99 10.69 -3.08
C ASP A 93 -16.53 9.79 -4.20
N LEU A 94 -17.62 9.10 -3.94
CA LEU A 94 -18.19 8.13 -4.88
C LEU A 94 -18.64 8.75 -6.21
N LYS A 95 -19.07 9.99 -6.20
CA LYS A 95 -19.48 10.71 -7.41
C LYS A 95 -18.27 11.08 -8.27
N LYS A 96 -17.23 11.62 -7.64
CA LYS A 96 -15.95 11.92 -8.31
C LYS A 96 -15.30 10.64 -8.84
N ALA A 97 -15.35 9.57 -8.06
CA ALA A 97 -14.83 8.26 -8.44
C ALA A 97 -15.55 7.70 -9.68
N ALA A 98 -16.87 7.73 -9.71
CA ALA A 98 -17.67 7.28 -10.85
C ALA A 98 -17.35 8.09 -12.10
N LYS A 99 -17.25 9.39 -11.98
CA LYS A 99 -16.88 10.29 -13.08
C LYS A 99 -15.47 9.97 -13.61
N ALA A 100 -14.51 9.77 -12.72
CA ALA A 100 -13.13 9.44 -13.10
C ALA A 100 -13.02 8.06 -13.78
N ALA A 101 -13.86 7.11 -13.39
CA ALA A 101 -13.93 5.79 -14.00
C ALA A 101 -14.76 5.75 -15.29
N GLY A 102 -15.55 6.78 -15.58
CA GLY A 102 -16.41 6.85 -16.74
C GLY A 102 -17.67 5.98 -16.63
N VAL A 103 -18.19 5.80 -15.42
CA VAL A 103 -19.39 5.03 -15.14
C VAL A 103 -20.43 5.88 -14.43
N LYS A 104 -21.68 5.43 -14.46
CA LYS A 104 -22.81 6.18 -13.87
C LYS A 104 -22.70 6.30 -12.36
N SER A 105 -22.32 5.21 -11.69
CA SER A 105 -22.15 5.13 -10.24
C SER A 105 -21.21 4.02 -9.85
N VAL A 106 -20.61 4.12 -8.69
CA VAL A 106 -19.81 3.08 -8.05
C VAL A 106 -20.23 2.93 -6.59
N ALA A 107 -20.11 1.72 -6.07
CA ALA A 107 -20.34 1.41 -4.66
C ALA A 107 -19.23 0.50 -4.14
N MET A 108 -18.85 0.68 -2.88
CA MET A 108 -17.88 -0.21 -2.23
C MET A 108 -18.40 -1.65 -2.25
N ILE A 109 -17.54 -2.59 -2.57
CA ILE A 109 -17.88 -4.02 -2.45
C ILE A 109 -17.84 -4.45 -0.98
N HIS A 110 -18.50 -5.55 -0.66
CA HIS A 110 -18.43 -6.13 0.67
C HIS A 110 -17.02 -6.65 0.98
N VAL A 111 -16.59 -6.52 2.21
CA VAL A 111 -15.28 -7.03 2.67
C VAL A 111 -15.14 -8.52 2.36
N ALA A 112 -16.21 -9.30 2.49
CA ALA A 112 -16.22 -10.72 2.18
C ALA A 112 -15.91 -11.04 0.71
N ASP A 113 -16.14 -10.11 -0.21
CA ASP A 113 -15.92 -10.30 -1.64
C ASP A 113 -14.52 -9.88 -2.12
N ILE A 114 -13.75 -9.16 -1.29
CA ILE A 114 -12.45 -8.62 -1.68
C ILE A 114 -11.51 -9.72 -2.19
N ASN A 115 -11.42 -10.83 -1.48
CA ASN A 115 -10.53 -11.93 -1.86
C ASN A 115 -10.96 -12.56 -3.18
N LYS A 116 -12.25 -12.79 -3.36
CA LYS A 116 -12.82 -13.35 -4.60
C LYS A 116 -12.52 -12.47 -5.82
N VAL A 117 -12.63 -11.16 -5.66
CA VAL A 117 -12.44 -10.19 -6.74
C VAL A 117 -10.97 -9.94 -7.02
N THR A 118 -10.17 -9.73 -6.00
CA THR A 118 -8.77 -9.25 -6.13
C THR A 118 -7.71 -10.32 -5.94
N GLY A 119 -8.01 -11.39 -5.21
CA GLY A 119 -7.03 -12.38 -4.76
C GLY A 119 -6.29 -11.99 -3.47
N TYR A 120 -6.51 -10.77 -2.99
CA TYR A 120 -5.94 -10.28 -1.73
C TYR A 120 -6.96 -10.33 -0.59
N VAL A 121 -6.48 -10.30 0.64
CA VAL A 121 -7.33 -10.20 1.83
C VAL A 121 -7.56 -8.74 2.18
N HIS A 122 -8.64 -8.46 2.91
CA HIS A 122 -8.89 -7.13 3.48
C HIS A 122 -7.72 -6.72 4.40
N GLY A 123 -7.24 -5.50 4.24
CA GLY A 123 -6.04 -4.99 4.93
C GLY A 123 -4.71 -5.35 4.27
N GLY A 124 -4.72 -6.24 3.28
CA GLY A 124 -3.55 -6.62 2.47
C GLY A 124 -3.76 -6.42 0.96
N CYS A 125 -4.78 -5.66 0.58
CA CYS A 125 -5.12 -5.44 -0.83
C CYS A 125 -4.20 -4.39 -1.46
N SER A 126 -3.37 -4.82 -2.41
CA SER A 126 -2.51 -3.95 -3.20
C SER A 126 -3.17 -3.61 -4.55
N PRO A 127 -2.93 -2.40 -5.10
CA PRO A 127 -3.38 -2.08 -6.45
C PRO A 127 -2.61 -2.84 -7.53
N VAL A 128 -1.46 -3.41 -7.19
CA VAL A 128 -0.59 -4.16 -8.08
C VAL A 128 -0.77 -5.66 -7.85
N GLY A 129 -0.85 -6.43 -8.92
CA GLY A 129 -0.85 -7.90 -8.81
C GLY A 129 -2.20 -8.52 -8.45
N MET A 130 -3.30 -7.83 -8.65
CA MET A 130 -4.65 -8.41 -8.54
C MET A 130 -4.85 -9.53 -9.55
N LYS A 131 -5.81 -10.42 -9.30
CA LYS A 131 -6.19 -11.53 -10.23
C LYS A 131 -6.42 -11.04 -11.65
N LYS A 132 -6.99 -9.85 -11.79
CA LYS A 132 -7.27 -9.19 -13.05
C LYS A 132 -6.87 -7.72 -12.95
N GLN A 133 -6.39 -7.15 -14.03
CA GLN A 133 -6.11 -5.72 -14.08
C GLN A 133 -7.42 -4.96 -14.26
N PHE A 134 -7.92 -4.41 -13.16
CA PHE A 134 -9.08 -3.51 -13.16
C PHE A 134 -8.66 -2.08 -13.50
N VAL A 135 -9.61 -1.30 -13.96
CA VAL A 135 -9.42 0.15 -14.09
C VAL A 135 -9.06 0.71 -12.73
N THR A 136 -7.91 1.36 -12.63
CA THR A 136 -7.35 1.88 -11.39
C THR A 136 -7.17 3.39 -11.49
N VAL A 137 -7.72 4.13 -10.55
CA VAL A 137 -7.58 5.59 -10.46
C VAL A 137 -6.92 5.94 -9.13
N TYR A 138 -5.85 6.72 -9.22
CA TYR A 138 -5.12 7.26 -8.07
C TYR A 138 -5.58 8.68 -7.80
N ASP A 139 -5.78 9.02 -6.54
CA ASP A 139 -5.99 10.41 -6.19
C ASP A 139 -4.78 11.25 -6.61
N GLU A 140 -5.02 12.37 -7.23
CA GLU A 140 -3.96 13.21 -7.81
C GLU A 140 -2.94 13.71 -6.80
N SER A 141 -3.27 13.70 -5.49
CA SER A 141 -2.35 14.05 -4.41
C SER A 141 -1.08 13.18 -4.39
N CYS A 142 -1.13 11.98 -4.99
CA CYS A 142 0.05 11.11 -5.08
C CYS A 142 1.17 11.73 -5.91
N LEU A 143 0.85 12.58 -6.87
CA LEU A 143 1.83 13.23 -7.75
C LEU A 143 2.69 14.27 -7.01
N ALA A 144 2.22 14.77 -5.86
CA ALA A 144 2.99 15.67 -4.99
C ALA A 144 4.03 14.94 -4.14
N GLN A 145 4.00 13.61 -4.12
CA GLN A 145 4.91 12.79 -3.34
C GLN A 145 6.05 12.26 -4.20
N GLN A 146 7.25 12.22 -3.64
CA GLN A 146 8.41 11.60 -4.27
C GLN A 146 8.26 10.09 -4.35
N THR A 147 7.78 9.50 -3.25
CA THR A 147 7.38 8.10 -3.15
C THR A 147 6.06 7.98 -2.42
N MET A 148 5.30 6.95 -2.73
CA MET A 148 4.06 6.61 -2.05
C MET A 148 4.12 5.19 -1.50
N LEU A 149 3.36 4.95 -0.46
CA LEU A 149 3.25 3.63 0.18
C LEU A 149 1.85 3.07 -0.04
N VAL A 150 1.79 1.83 -0.44
CA VAL A 150 0.55 1.05 -0.58
C VAL A 150 0.74 -0.32 0.06
N SER A 151 -0.34 -1.05 0.28
CA SER A 151 -0.22 -2.44 0.75
C SER A 151 0.69 -3.26 -0.17
N GLY A 152 1.53 -4.07 0.43
CA GLY A 152 2.44 -4.96 -0.28
C GLY A 152 1.81 -6.27 -0.76
N GLY A 153 0.51 -6.47 -0.54
CA GLY A 153 -0.20 -7.68 -0.95
C GLY A 153 -0.42 -8.70 0.17
N ARG A 154 -0.13 -8.32 1.41
CA ARG A 154 -0.49 -9.04 2.64
C ARG A 154 -0.55 -8.08 3.81
N ILE A 155 -1.30 -8.45 4.85
CA ILE A 155 -1.30 -7.70 6.10
C ILE A 155 0.12 -7.72 6.69
N GLY A 156 0.59 -6.60 7.21
CA GLY A 156 1.92 -6.48 7.81
C GLY A 156 3.00 -5.99 6.87
N THR A 157 2.74 -5.87 5.58
CA THR A 157 3.72 -5.46 4.58
C THR A 157 3.21 -4.32 3.72
N GLN A 158 4.03 -3.26 3.60
CA GLN A 158 3.82 -2.18 2.63
C GLN A 158 4.94 -2.16 1.60
N ILE A 159 4.65 -1.63 0.44
CA ILE A 159 5.64 -1.29 -0.58
C ILE A 159 5.67 0.22 -0.79
N GLU A 160 6.86 0.73 -0.97
CA GLU A 160 7.13 2.13 -1.27
C GLU A 160 7.79 2.24 -2.64
N CYS A 161 7.22 3.03 -3.52
CA CYS A 161 7.78 3.29 -4.85
C CYS A 161 7.32 4.64 -5.39
N ALA A 162 7.91 5.09 -6.49
CA ALA A 162 7.50 6.32 -7.16
C ALA A 162 6.05 6.19 -7.67
N PRO A 163 5.21 7.22 -7.47
CA PRO A 163 3.82 7.21 -7.94
C PRO A 163 3.71 6.94 -9.44
N THR A 164 4.56 7.55 -10.24
CA THR A 164 4.57 7.38 -11.69
C THR A 164 4.85 5.93 -12.12
N ASP A 165 5.72 5.22 -11.41
CA ASP A 165 6.00 3.82 -11.67
C ASP A 165 4.80 2.93 -11.34
N LEU A 166 4.14 3.19 -10.21
CA LEU A 166 2.97 2.44 -9.78
C LEU A 166 1.80 2.65 -10.75
N ILE A 167 1.56 3.89 -11.16
CA ILE A 167 0.54 4.22 -12.15
C ILE A 167 0.80 3.49 -13.47
N LYS A 168 2.04 3.50 -13.93
CA LYS A 168 2.45 2.83 -15.18
C LYS A 168 2.24 1.31 -15.12
N VAL A 169 2.67 0.66 -14.06
CA VAL A 169 2.54 -0.79 -13.89
C VAL A 169 1.09 -1.24 -13.87
N THR A 170 0.21 -0.47 -13.23
CA THR A 170 -1.21 -0.77 -13.14
C THR A 170 -2.04 -0.21 -14.29
N ARG A 171 -1.41 0.49 -15.24
CA ARG A 171 -2.09 1.25 -16.31
C ARG A 171 -3.15 2.19 -15.75
N GLY A 172 -2.85 2.75 -14.59
CA GLY A 172 -3.72 3.64 -13.86
C GLY A 172 -3.75 5.05 -14.45
N ARG A 173 -4.62 5.84 -13.89
CA ARG A 173 -4.73 7.28 -14.17
C ARG A 173 -4.94 8.02 -12.86
N THR A 174 -4.82 9.33 -12.91
CA THR A 174 -5.00 10.20 -11.75
C THR A 174 -6.22 11.09 -11.94
N ALA A 175 -6.91 11.38 -10.85
CA ALA A 175 -8.00 12.33 -10.79
C ALA A 175 -8.21 12.80 -9.35
N ALA A 176 -8.92 13.90 -9.16
CA ALA A 176 -9.41 14.31 -7.86
C ALA A 176 -10.60 13.43 -7.49
N ILE A 177 -10.43 12.53 -6.54
CA ILE A 177 -11.44 11.52 -6.17
C ILE A 177 -11.75 11.49 -4.68
N THR A 178 -11.19 12.39 -3.90
CA THR A 178 -11.47 12.48 -2.46
C THR A 178 -12.53 13.52 -2.13
N GLN A 179 -13.20 13.31 -1.00
CA GLN A 179 -14.12 14.30 -0.45
C GLN A 179 -13.33 15.54 -0.03
N GLU A 180 -13.89 16.71 -0.28
CA GLU A 180 -13.34 17.95 0.24
C GLU A 180 -13.68 18.04 1.73
N HIS A 181 -12.67 18.26 2.57
CA HIS A 181 -12.92 18.66 3.94
C HIS A 181 -13.35 20.12 3.91
N GLU A 182 -14.59 20.38 4.27
CA GLU A 182 -14.98 21.74 4.62
C GLU A 182 -14.11 22.18 5.81
N ALA A 183 -13.38 23.24 5.57
CA ALA A 183 -12.49 23.80 6.58
C ALA A 183 -13.31 24.47 7.71
#